data_69b79438b814b2997ed69db9ef503062
#
_entry.id   69b79438b814b2997ed69db9ef503062
#
_cell.length_a   1.000
_cell.length_b   1.000
_cell.length_c   1.000
_cell.angle_alpha   90.00
_cell.angle_beta   90.00
_cell.angle_gamma   90.00
#
_symmetry.space_group_name_H-M   'P 1'
#
loop_
_entity.id
_entity.type
_entity.pdbx_description
1 polymer ?
#
loop_
_entity_poly.entity_id
_entity_poly.type
_entity_poly.pdbx_seq_one_letter_code
_entity_poly.pdbx_strand_id
1 'polypeptide(L)'
;MTANDRRDFERLDMLVAEGVRASKAVLEAGRALATIRDRQLFRDMAKTWETYLESHKLSRRRADQLIAAANALDATAEAVQSKTGTTVPGFDEITERSARQLVGMDADDAADAVIEAAGTTDGLTPKTLKAAAARRKKSKAPRVAKPRRFKVPGATVLVQFNRKGTGSAIDALTIALAQAEADLERQAEAA
;
A
#
# COMPACT_ATOMS: atom_id res chain seq x y z
N MET A 1 10.60 6.49 -30.55
CA MET A 1 11.46 5.66 -29.69
C MET A 1 12.87 5.66 -30.25
N THR A 2 13.88 5.90 -29.42
CA THR A 2 15.30 5.85 -29.84
C THR A 2 15.75 4.38 -30.01
N ALA A 3 16.88 4.16 -30.70
CA ALA A 3 17.45 2.80 -30.82
C ALA A 3 17.80 2.18 -29.45
N ASN A 4 18.20 3.02 -28.46
CA ASN A 4 18.46 2.57 -27.11
C ASN A 4 17.16 2.18 -26.40
N ASP A 5 16.08 2.97 -26.57
CA ASP A 5 14.77 2.64 -25.99
C ASP A 5 14.23 1.32 -26.52
N ARG A 6 14.48 1.02 -27.81
CA ARG A 6 14.07 -0.24 -28.42
C ARG A 6 14.77 -1.44 -27.79
N ARG A 7 16.11 -1.36 -27.61
CA ARG A 7 16.88 -2.43 -26.95
C ARG A 7 16.47 -2.63 -25.50
N ASP A 8 16.24 -1.53 -24.78
CA ASP A 8 15.75 -1.59 -23.41
C ASP A 8 14.37 -2.25 -23.33
N PHE A 9 13.48 -1.88 -24.26
CA PHE A 9 12.15 -2.47 -24.32
C PHE A 9 12.22 -4.00 -24.57
N GLU A 10 12.98 -4.43 -25.59
CA GLU A 10 13.11 -5.87 -25.92
C GLU A 10 13.65 -6.67 -24.74
N ARG A 11 14.63 -6.14 -24.00
CA ARG A 11 15.18 -6.77 -22.80
C ARG A 11 14.13 -6.86 -21.68
N LEU A 12 13.42 -5.76 -21.42
CA LEU A 12 12.40 -5.69 -20.36
C LEU A 12 11.18 -6.55 -20.69
N ASP A 13 10.77 -6.60 -21.93
CA ASP A 13 9.66 -7.44 -22.41
C ASP A 13 9.97 -8.94 -22.25
N MET A 14 11.21 -9.34 -22.52
CA MET A 14 11.68 -10.70 -22.25
C MET A 14 11.59 -11.05 -20.74
N LEU A 15 12.01 -10.13 -19.85
CA LEU A 15 11.90 -10.33 -18.40
C LEU A 15 10.44 -10.46 -17.93
N VAL A 16 9.52 -9.71 -18.55
CA VAL A 16 8.09 -9.84 -18.27
C VAL A 16 7.59 -11.22 -18.68
N ALA A 17 7.90 -11.67 -19.92
CA ALA A 17 7.47 -12.97 -20.42
C ALA A 17 8.04 -14.13 -19.57
N GLU A 18 9.28 -14.02 -19.12
CA GLU A 18 9.95 -15.00 -18.28
C GLU A 18 9.39 -15.02 -16.85
N GLY A 19 9.18 -13.84 -16.25
CA GLY A 19 8.62 -13.68 -14.91
C GLY A 19 7.18 -14.17 -14.78
N VAL A 20 6.39 -14.04 -15.85
CA VAL A 20 5.03 -14.61 -15.91
C VAL A 20 5.05 -16.13 -15.89
N ARG A 21 6.09 -16.75 -16.45
CA ARG A 21 6.23 -18.21 -16.54
C ARG A 21 6.92 -18.86 -15.34
N ALA A 22 7.83 -18.16 -14.68
CA ALA A 22 8.67 -18.68 -13.60
C ALA A 22 8.46 -17.93 -12.29
N SER A 23 8.16 -18.65 -11.21
CA SER A 23 7.89 -18.04 -9.89
C SER A 23 9.07 -17.23 -9.30
N LYS A 24 10.30 -17.53 -9.69
CA LYS A 24 11.51 -16.84 -9.20
C LYS A 24 11.75 -15.47 -9.86
N ALA A 25 11.29 -15.28 -11.11
CA ALA A 25 11.50 -14.04 -11.87
C ALA A 25 10.35 -13.03 -11.72
N VAL A 26 9.38 -13.29 -10.84
CA VAL A 26 8.14 -12.49 -10.73
C VAL A 26 8.41 -11.05 -10.29
N LEU A 27 9.37 -10.81 -9.40
CA LEU A 27 9.74 -9.45 -8.96
C LEU A 27 10.49 -8.69 -10.07
N GLU A 28 11.35 -9.37 -10.82
CA GLU A 28 12.02 -8.79 -12.00
C GLU A 28 11.00 -8.39 -13.07
N ALA A 29 9.98 -9.23 -13.31
CA ALA A 29 8.87 -8.87 -14.19
C ALA A 29 8.11 -7.63 -13.66
N GLY A 30 7.94 -7.50 -12.35
CA GLY A 30 7.35 -6.31 -11.74
C GLY A 30 8.15 -5.03 -12.01
N ARG A 31 9.48 -5.09 -11.89
CA ARG A 31 10.39 -3.96 -12.21
C ARG A 31 10.36 -3.62 -13.70
N ALA A 32 10.39 -4.64 -14.55
CA ALA A 32 10.28 -4.47 -16.00
C ALA A 32 8.96 -3.81 -16.39
N LEU A 33 7.83 -4.29 -15.85
CA LEU A 33 6.50 -3.71 -16.08
C LEU A 33 6.43 -2.24 -15.63
N ALA A 34 7.02 -1.91 -14.47
CA ALA A 34 7.10 -0.52 -14.00
C ALA A 34 7.83 0.36 -15.02
N THR A 35 9.02 -0.06 -15.46
CA THR A 35 9.85 0.68 -16.42
C THR A 35 9.16 0.84 -17.77
N ILE A 36 8.57 -0.24 -18.30
CA ILE A 36 7.84 -0.21 -19.59
C ILE A 36 6.66 0.75 -19.51
N ARG A 37 5.89 0.73 -18.42
CA ARG A 37 4.75 1.62 -18.20
C ARG A 37 5.17 3.07 -18.06
N ASP A 38 6.12 3.35 -17.19
CA ASP A 38 6.50 4.72 -16.82
C ASP A 38 7.23 5.44 -17.96
N ARG A 39 8.04 4.72 -18.74
CA ARG A 39 8.67 5.22 -19.98
C ARG A 39 7.79 5.07 -21.21
N GLN A 40 6.58 4.51 -21.07
CA GLN A 40 5.61 4.27 -22.17
C GLN A 40 6.19 3.46 -23.36
N LEU A 41 7.15 2.56 -23.08
CA LEU A 41 7.85 1.80 -24.13
C LEU A 41 6.92 0.85 -24.91
N PHE A 42 5.78 0.48 -24.34
CA PHE A 42 4.78 -0.37 -24.97
C PHE A 42 4.12 0.27 -26.20
N ARG A 43 4.20 1.61 -26.39
CA ARG A 43 3.43 2.34 -27.41
C ARG A 43 3.78 1.96 -28.84
N ASP A 44 4.97 1.47 -29.09
CA ASP A 44 5.38 1.02 -30.42
C ASP A 44 4.81 -0.37 -30.78
N MET A 45 4.43 -1.17 -29.76
CA MET A 45 3.92 -2.53 -29.90
C MET A 45 2.41 -2.62 -29.68
N ALA A 46 1.86 -1.76 -28.83
CA ALA A 46 0.46 -1.77 -28.44
C ALA A 46 -0.07 -0.34 -28.28
N LYS A 47 -1.31 -0.10 -28.73
CA LYS A 47 -1.93 1.23 -28.62
C LYS A 47 -2.20 1.64 -27.17
N THR A 48 -2.48 0.68 -26.29
CA THR A 48 -2.80 0.91 -24.88
C THR A 48 -2.01 -0.02 -23.98
N TRP A 49 -1.89 0.37 -22.71
CA TRP A 49 -1.29 -0.47 -21.67
C TRP A 49 -2.02 -1.80 -21.51
N GLU A 50 -3.35 -1.77 -21.57
CA GLU A 50 -4.19 -2.95 -21.45
C GLU A 50 -3.90 -3.96 -22.59
N THR A 51 -3.81 -3.49 -23.84
CA THR A 51 -3.50 -4.34 -25.00
C THR A 51 -2.10 -4.97 -24.87
N TYR A 52 -1.12 -4.22 -24.34
CA TYR A 52 0.20 -4.76 -24.03
C TYR A 52 0.13 -5.87 -22.97
N LEU A 53 -0.62 -5.65 -21.88
CA LEU A 53 -0.77 -6.66 -20.84
C LEU A 53 -1.48 -7.91 -21.32
N GLU A 54 -2.48 -7.77 -22.20
CA GLU A 54 -3.21 -8.90 -22.80
C GLU A 54 -2.30 -9.79 -23.64
N SER A 55 -1.32 -9.23 -24.36
CA SER A 55 -0.34 -10.02 -25.11
C SER A 55 0.49 -10.95 -24.22
N HIS A 56 0.70 -10.55 -22.94
CA HIS A 56 1.35 -11.35 -21.91
C HIS A 56 0.36 -12.16 -21.05
N LYS A 57 -0.93 -12.16 -21.37
CA LYS A 57 -2.01 -12.82 -20.57
C LYS A 57 -2.06 -12.32 -19.12
N LEU A 58 -1.71 -11.05 -18.89
CA LEU A 58 -1.75 -10.38 -17.61
C LEU A 58 -2.99 -9.48 -17.49
N SER A 59 -3.72 -9.59 -16.40
CA SER A 59 -4.72 -8.59 -16.04
C SER A 59 -4.04 -7.33 -15.50
N ARG A 60 -4.65 -6.15 -15.71
CA ARG A 60 -4.19 -4.88 -15.15
C ARG A 60 -3.96 -4.97 -13.63
N ARG A 61 -4.93 -5.56 -12.92
CA ARG A 61 -4.81 -5.78 -11.46
C ARG A 61 -3.56 -6.58 -11.09
N ARG A 62 -3.24 -7.63 -11.87
CA ARG A 62 -2.06 -8.46 -11.60
C ARG A 62 -0.77 -7.70 -11.88
N ALA A 63 -0.71 -6.95 -12.97
CA ALA A 63 0.43 -6.09 -13.29
C ALA A 63 0.67 -5.05 -12.20
N ASP A 64 -0.38 -4.34 -11.75
CA ASP A 64 -0.27 -3.36 -10.67
C ASP A 64 0.20 -3.99 -9.34
N GLN A 65 -0.22 -5.21 -9.03
CA GLN A 65 0.27 -5.95 -7.85
C GLN A 65 1.75 -6.29 -7.94
N LEU A 66 2.23 -6.72 -9.11
CA LEU A 66 3.63 -7.03 -9.35
C LEU A 66 4.51 -5.79 -9.23
N ILE A 67 4.10 -4.70 -9.87
CA ILE A 67 4.78 -3.40 -9.80
C ILE A 67 4.84 -2.91 -8.35
N ALA A 68 3.71 -2.93 -7.63
CA ALA A 68 3.67 -2.47 -6.25
C ALA A 68 4.55 -3.31 -5.32
N ALA A 69 4.60 -4.63 -5.52
CA ALA A 69 5.47 -5.51 -4.73
C ALA A 69 6.95 -5.27 -5.00
N ALA A 70 7.34 -5.09 -6.27
CA ALA A 70 8.71 -4.79 -6.66
C ALA A 70 9.17 -3.43 -6.10
N ASN A 71 8.38 -2.37 -6.30
CA ASN A 71 8.69 -1.04 -5.80
C ASN A 71 8.79 -1.00 -4.26
N ALA A 72 7.89 -1.69 -3.55
CA ALA A 72 7.96 -1.78 -2.10
C ALA A 72 9.22 -2.48 -1.63
N LEU A 73 9.64 -3.55 -2.31
CA LEU A 73 10.86 -4.26 -1.97
C LEU A 73 12.11 -3.42 -2.24
N ASP A 74 12.17 -2.71 -3.38
CA ASP A 74 13.30 -1.87 -3.74
C ASP A 74 13.46 -0.69 -2.76
N ALA A 75 12.38 0.01 -2.43
CA ALA A 75 12.39 1.06 -1.41
C ALA A 75 12.80 0.52 -0.02
N THR A 76 12.37 -0.72 0.31
CA THR A 76 12.79 -1.37 1.56
C THR A 76 14.27 -1.71 1.56
N ALA A 77 14.82 -2.18 0.43
CA ALA A 77 16.24 -2.49 0.29
C ALA A 77 17.12 -1.25 0.54
N GLU A 78 16.76 -0.11 -0.07
CA GLU A 78 17.44 1.16 0.12
C GLU A 78 17.41 1.61 1.59
N ALA A 79 16.24 1.51 2.24
CA ALA A 79 16.09 1.86 3.65
C ALA A 79 16.86 0.92 4.58
N VAL A 80 16.87 -0.39 4.31
CA VAL A 80 17.68 -1.37 5.04
C VAL A 80 19.16 -1.05 4.92
N GLN A 81 19.63 -0.82 3.69
CA GLN A 81 21.03 -0.45 3.42
C GLN A 81 21.42 0.84 4.15
N SER A 82 20.54 1.84 4.14
CA SER A 82 20.77 3.11 4.86
C SER A 82 20.88 2.92 6.38
N LYS A 83 20.08 2.02 6.96
CA LYS A 83 20.04 1.78 8.42
C LYS A 83 21.16 0.86 8.91
N THR A 84 21.52 -0.15 8.14
CA THR A 84 22.43 -1.22 8.60
C THR A 84 23.81 -1.15 7.95
N GLY A 85 23.96 -0.41 6.86
CA GLY A 85 25.16 -0.38 6.03
C GLY A 85 25.41 -1.67 5.24
N THR A 86 24.56 -2.69 5.41
CA THR A 86 24.72 -4.02 4.77
C THR A 86 23.39 -4.59 4.32
N THR A 87 23.44 -5.61 3.49
CA THR A 87 22.25 -6.39 3.12
C THR A 87 21.89 -7.35 4.26
N VAL A 88 20.61 -7.46 4.57
CA VAL A 88 20.11 -8.42 5.57
C VAL A 88 20.14 -9.84 4.98
N PRO A 89 20.63 -10.85 5.72
CA PRO A 89 20.63 -12.24 5.25
C PRO A 89 19.23 -12.70 4.84
N GLY A 90 19.13 -13.39 3.69
CA GLY A 90 17.87 -13.90 3.16
C GLY A 90 17.00 -12.84 2.46
N PHE A 91 17.47 -11.58 2.32
CA PHE A 91 16.72 -10.53 1.63
C PHE A 91 16.46 -10.89 0.15
N ASP A 92 17.44 -11.48 -0.53
CA ASP A 92 17.36 -11.88 -1.94
C ASP A 92 16.40 -13.09 -2.17
N GLU A 93 16.01 -13.75 -1.09
CA GLU A 93 15.05 -14.88 -1.11
C GLU A 93 13.61 -14.42 -0.92
N ILE A 94 13.37 -13.11 -0.73
CA ILE A 94 12.02 -12.58 -0.55
C ILE A 94 11.20 -12.83 -1.81
N THR A 95 10.12 -13.60 -1.65
CA THR A 95 9.18 -13.87 -2.74
C THR A 95 8.22 -12.69 -2.95
N GLU A 96 7.58 -12.61 -4.12
CA GLU A 96 6.54 -11.61 -4.42
C GLU A 96 5.41 -11.62 -3.37
N ARG A 97 5.01 -12.81 -2.92
CA ARG A 97 3.99 -12.94 -1.87
C ARG A 97 4.42 -12.29 -0.56
N SER A 98 5.70 -12.38 -0.22
CA SER A 98 6.27 -11.74 0.96
C SER A 98 6.40 -10.24 0.76
N ALA A 99 6.90 -9.79 -0.39
CA ALA A 99 7.05 -8.38 -0.74
C ALA A 99 5.70 -7.63 -0.70
N ARG A 100 4.59 -8.28 -1.07
CA ARG A 100 3.24 -7.71 -0.92
C ARG A 100 2.84 -7.35 0.52
N GLN A 101 3.47 -7.95 1.53
CA GLN A 101 3.21 -7.57 2.92
C GLN A 101 3.75 -6.17 3.24
N LEU A 102 4.77 -5.73 2.50
CA LEU A 102 5.41 -4.41 2.65
C LEU A 102 4.68 -3.31 1.89
N VAL A 103 3.84 -3.65 0.91
CA VAL A 103 3.08 -2.68 0.11
C VAL A 103 2.22 -1.79 1.01
N GLY A 104 2.31 -0.47 0.79
CA GLY A 104 1.59 0.55 1.56
C GLY A 104 2.17 0.83 2.94
N MET A 105 3.33 0.27 3.28
CA MET A 105 4.14 0.68 4.42
C MET A 105 5.07 1.83 4.00
N ASP A 106 5.48 2.62 4.96
CA ASP A 106 6.60 3.53 4.83
C ASP A 106 7.90 2.73 4.67
N ALA A 107 8.86 3.21 3.88
CA ALA A 107 10.09 2.48 3.61
C ALA A 107 10.87 2.17 4.90
N ASP A 108 10.89 3.11 5.85
CA ASP A 108 11.54 2.92 7.14
C ASP A 108 10.88 1.85 8.00
N ASP A 109 9.55 1.84 8.06
CA ASP A 109 8.80 0.82 8.78
C ASP A 109 8.93 -0.56 8.13
N ALA A 110 8.97 -0.59 6.79
CA ALA A 110 9.19 -1.82 6.03
C ALA A 110 10.61 -2.37 6.27
N ALA A 111 11.63 -1.50 6.28
CA ALA A 111 13.00 -1.88 6.61
C ALA A 111 13.12 -2.46 8.03
N ASP A 112 12.52 -1.78 9.00
CA ASP A 112 12.52 -2.28 10.38
C ASP A 112 11.77 -3.61 10.52
N ALA A 113 10.68 -3.83 9.75
CA ALA A 113 9.98 -5.11 9.75
C ALA A 113 10.85 -6.24 9.17
N VAL A 114 11.65 -5.94 8.14
CA VAL A 114 12.61 -6.89 7.55
C VAL A 114 13.73 -7.20 8.52
N ILE A 115 14.33 -6.19 9.16
CA ILE A 115 15.40 -6.35 10.14
C ILE A 115 14.90 -7.18 11.34
N GLU A 116 13.70 -6.85 11.86
CA GLU A 116 13.07 -7.61 12.96
C GLU A 116 12.84 -9.06 12.56
N ALA A 117 12.31 -9.33 11.38
CA ALA A 117 12.04 -10.68 10.90
C ALA A 117 13.33 -11.49 10.71
N ALA A 118 14.38 -10.88 10.15
CA ALA A 118 15.68 -11.53 9.97
C ALA A 118 16.39 -11.86 11.30
N GLY A 119 16.17 -11.05 12.34
CA GLY A 119 16.73 -11.29 13.69
C GLY A 119 16.02 -12.39 14.48
N THR A 120 14.94 -12.99 13.94
CA THR A 120 14.25 -14.11 14.60
C THR A 120 14.99 -15.45 14.36
N THR A 121 14.76 -16.42 15.24
CA THR A 121 15.34 -17.77 15.10
C THR A 121 14.96 -18.43 13.77
N ASP A 122 13.76 -18.16 13.26
CA ASP A 122 13.25 -18.69 11.98
C ASP A 122 13.80 -17.93 10.75
N GLY A 123 14.57 -16.85 10.96
CA GLY A 123 15.10 -15.99 9.91
C GLY A 123 14.02 -15.24 9.12
N LEU A 124 14.41 -14.71 7.95
CA LEU A 124 13.53 -13.94 7.07
C LEU A 124 12.62 -14.86 6.24
N THR A 125 11.55 -15.34 6.86
CA THR A 125 10.54 -16.17 6.22
C THR A 125 9.26 -15.37 5.89
N PRO A 126 8.38 -15.85 4.97
CA PRO A 126 7.09 -15.19 4.72
C PRO A 126 6.23 -15.06 5.98
N LYS A 127 6.35 -15.96 6.94
CA LYS A 127 5.61 -15.96 8.21
C LYS A 127 6.13 -14.89 9.15
N THR A 128 7.46 -14.83 9.37
CA THR A 128 8.09 -13.83 10.25
C THR A 128 7.91 -12.43 9.70
N LEU A 129 8.12 -12.23 8.40
CA LEU A 129 7.91 -10.94 7.75
C LEU A 129 6.46 -10.47 7.83
N LYS A 130 5.48 -11.37 7.61
CA LYS A 130 4.06 -11.04 7.78
C LYS A 130 3.74 -10.60 9.20
N ALA A 131 4.29 -11.28 10.20
CA ALA A 131 4.07 -10.96 11.61
C ALA A 131 4.68 -9.59 11.97
N ALA A 132 5.93 -9.31 11.58
CA ALA A 132 6.60 -8.04 11.80
C ALA A 132 5.87 -6.88 11.10
N ALA A 133 5.52 -7.03 9.82
CA ALA A 133 4.77 -6.04 9.07
C ALA A 133 3.39 -5.75 9.68
N ALA A 134 2.69 -6.78 10.18
CA ALA A 134 1.38 -6.62 10.81
C ALA A 134 1.45 -5.82 12.13
N ARG A 135 2.50 -5.99 12.93
CA ARG A 135 2.72 -5.21 14.17
C ARG A 135 2.87 -3.73 13.84
N ARG A 136 3.66 -3.37 12.82
CA ARG A 136 3.93 -1.99 12.42
C ARG A 136 2.73 -1.32 11.77
N LYS A 137 1.99 -2.03 10.91
CA LYS A 137 0.73 -1.52 10.33
C LYS A 137 -0.32 -1.21 11.40
N LYS A 138 -0.35 -1.95 12.52
CA LYS A 138 -1.26 -1.68 13.64
C LYS A 138 -0.85 -0.47 14.48
N SER A 139 0.45 -0.16 14.56
CA SER A 139 0.94 0.95 15.39
C SER A 139 0.68 2.33 14.76
N LYS A 140 0.47 2.40 13.45
CA LYS A 140 0.44 3.67 12.68
C LYS A 140 -0.89 4.39 12.58
N ALA A 141 -2.01 3.85 13.05
CA ALA A 141 -3.25 4.60 12.98
C ALA A 141 -4.21 4.26 14.12
N PRO A 142 -4.55 5.20 14.98
CA PRO A 142 -5.88 5.18 15.55
C PRO A 142 -6.84 5.22 14.35
N ARG A 143 -7.52 4.10 14.08
CA ARG A 143 -8.60 4.08 13.08
C ARG A 143 -9.58 5.16 13.50
N VAL A 144 -9.68 6.23 12.71
CA VAL A 144 -10.78 7.19 12.86
C VAL A 144 -12.05 6.35 12.90
N ALA A 145 -12.73 6.38 14.03
CA ALA A 145 -13.95 5.61 14.19
C ALA A 145 -14.91 6.00 13.05
N LYS A 146 -15.46 4.98 12.39
CA LYS A 146 -16.42 5.24 11.30
C LYS A 146 -17.56 6.10 11.87
N PRO A 147 -18.06 7.08 11.09
CA PRO A 147 -19.19 7.90 11.52
C PRO A 147 -20.34 7.00 11.98
N ARG A 148 -20.88 7.24 13.17
CA ARG A 148 -22.02 6.50 13.68
C ARG A 148 -23.28 7.28 13.40
N ARG A 149 -24.27 6.63 12.81
CA ARG A 149 -25.60 7.19 12.56
C ARG A 149 -26.55 6.70 13.63
N PHE A 150 -27.21 7.64 14.30
CA PHE A 150 -28.26 7.39 15.27
C PHE A 150 -29.58 7.89 14.70
N LYS A 151 -30.55 6.99 14.53
CA LYS A 151 -31.90 7.33 14.12
C LYS A 151 -32.72 7.67 15.36
N VAL A 152 -33.24 8.87 15.41
CA VAL A 152 -34.22 9.30 16.42
C VAL A 152 -35.54 9.67 15.72
N PRO A 153 -36.69 9.64 16.38
CA PRO A 153 -37.96 10.05 15.78
C PRO A 153 -37.83 11.44 15.14
N GLY A 154 -38.08 11.52 13.83
CA GLY A 154 -37.99 12.76 13.06
C GLY A 154 -36.63 13.24 12.63
N ALA A 155 -35.53 12.57 13.05
CA ALA A 155 -34.17 13.02 12.68
C ALA A 155 -33.14 11.87 12.59
N THR A 156 -32.02 12.16 11.93
CA THR A 156 -30.84 11.30 11.95
C THR A 156 -29.64 12.11 12.42
N VAL A 157 -29.02 11.69 13.52
CA VAL A 157 -27.81 12.33 14.06
C VAL A 157 -26.59 11.57 13.55
N LEU A 158 -25.66 12.30 12.91
CA LEU A 158 -24.40 11.77 12.42
C LEU A 158 -23.27 12.24 13.34
N VAL A 159 -22.64 11.31 14.06
CA VAL A 159 -21.47 11.62 14.89
C VAL A 159 -20.20 11.25 14.12
N GLN A 160 -19.41 12.24 13.77
CA GLN A 160 -18.12 12.08 13.08
C GLN A 160 -16.99 12.46 14.01
N PHE A 161 -16.04 11.52 14.20
CA PHE A 161 -14.88 11.74 15.08
C PHE A 161 -13.72 12.36 14.30
N ASN A 162 -13.12 13.39 14.85
CA ASN A 162 -11.89 13.98 14.32
C ASN A 162 -10.71 13.03 14.54
N ARG A 163 -9.68 13.10 13.67
CA ARG A 163 -8.44 12.31 13.79
C ARG A 163 -7.73 12.43 15.15
N LYS A 164 -7.96 13.51 15.90
CA LYS A 164 -7.39 13.79 17.22
C LYS A 164 -8.37 13.56 18.37
N GLY A 165 -9.62 13.18 18.07
CA GLY A 165 -10.66 13.04 19.09
C GLY A 165 -10.50 11.77 19.89
N THR A 166 -10.11 11.90 21.16
CA THR A 166 -10.16 10.86 22.19
C THR A 166 -11.52 10.84 22.90
N GLY A 167 -12.48 11.66 22.46
CA GLY A 167 -13.79 11.81 23.07
C GLY A 167 -14.70 10.59 22.88
N SER A 168 -15.49 10.29 23.89
CA SER A 168 -16.57 9.31 23.82
C SER A 168 -17.66 9.79 22.85
N ALA A 169 -18.35 8.86 22.18
CA ALA A 169 -19.52 9.20 21.36
C ALA A 169 -20.65 9.82 22.23
N ILE A 170 -20.69 9.46 23.50
CA ILE A 170 -21.64 10.00 24.49
C ILE A 170 -21.34 11.47 24.74
N ASP A 171 -20.07 11.84 24.96
CA ASP A 171 -19.66 13.22 25.21
C ASP A 171 -19.98 14.12 24.00
N ALA A 172 -19.68 13.63 22.79
CA ALA A 172 -19.99 14.37 21.56
C ALA A 172 -21.52 14.59 21.37
N LEU A 173 -22.34 13.59 21.69
CA LEU A 173 -23.79 13.70 21.64
C LEU A 173 -24.33 14.64 22.71
N THR A 174 -23.78 14.60 23.91
CA THR A 174 -24.15 15.49 25.02
C THR A 174 -23.86 16.95 24.69
N ILE A 175 -22.69 17.23 24.10
CA ILE A 175 -22.31 18.58 23.67
C ILE A 175 -23.23 19.05 22.54
N ALA A 176 -23.51 18.17 21.54
CA ALA A 176 -24.40 18.53 20.43
C ALA A 176 -25.85 18.80 20.90
N LEU A 177 -26.34 18.05 21.89
CA LEU A 177 -27.65 18.27 22.47
C LEU A 177 -27.72 19.63 23.19
N ALA A 178 -26.75 19.91 24.04
CA ALA A 178 -26.68 21.18 24.77
C ALA A 178 -26.60 22.38 23.82
N GLN A 179 -25.87 22.26 22.71
CA GLN A 179 -25.81 23.29 21.68
C GLN A 179 -27.17 23.49 20.98
N ALA A 180 -27.85 22.41 20.64
CA ALA A 180 -29.17 22.48 20.00
C ALA A 180 -30.23 23.11 20.91
N GLU A 181 -30.19 22.82 22.21
CA GLU A 181 -31.07 23.41 23.22
C GLU A 181 -30.83 24.95 23.34
N ALA A 182 -29.58 25.36 23.41
CA ALA A 182 -29.19 26.76 23.46
C ALA A 182 -29.55 27.53 22.17
N ASP A 183 -29.52 26.87 21.00
CA ASP A 183 -29.97 27.50 19.74
C ASP A 183 -31.49 27.64 19.68
N LEU A 184 -32.25 26.71 20.21
CA LEU A 184 -33.71 26.78 20.32
C LEU A 184 -34.15 27.89 21.26
N GLU A 185 -33.50 28.04 22.42
CA GLU A 185 -33.76 29.15 23.36
C GLU A 185 -33.51 30.51 22.69
N ARG A 186 -32.38 30.69 22.00
CA ARG A 186 -32.08 31.90 21.24
C ARG A 186 -33.09 32.25 20.16
N GLN A 187 -33.63 31.23 19.48
CA GLN A 187 -34.66 31.42 18.49
C GLN A 187 -36.01 31.80 19.11
N ALA A 188 -36.31 31.27 20.29
CA ALA A 188 -37.52 31.62 21.03
C ALA A 188 -37.50 33.05 21.61
N GLU A 189 -36.31 33.54 22.01
CA GLU A 189 -36.14 34.91 22.49
C GLU A 189 -36.13 35.96 21.35
N ALA A 190 -35.89 35.53 20.12
CA ALA A 190 -35.85 36.39 18.93
C ALA A 190 -37.19 36.50 18.19
N ALA A 191 -38.22 35.72 18.60
CA ALA A 191 -39.55 35.68 18.00
C ALA A 191 -40.57 36.43 18.82
#